data_91aeb038bb84abe187cd05121a8c37d0
#
_entry.id   91aeb038bb84abe187cd05121a8c37d0
#
_cell.length_a   1.000
_cell.length_b   1.000
_cell.length_c   1.000
_cell.angle_alpha   90.00
_cell.angle_beta   90.00
_cell.angle_gamma   90.00
#
_symmetry.space_group_name_H-M   'P 1'
#
loop_
_entity.id
_entity.type
_entity.pdbx_description
1 polymer ?
#
loop_
_entity_poly.entity_id
_entity_poly.type
_entity_poly.pdbx_seq_one_letter_code
_entity_poly.pdbx_strand_id
1 'polypeptide(L)'
;MDLKDLTPKLDDIVVELKHPVTEEALKNDDGTVMTITVLAPHSKEYKKLQHDQISKRLKKAQKSKSQEVDFSDIEEATLEVLSKATKAWDITFGGEKPALSIAKAKDLYDEVFWIKNQIEEEVSDSLAFMKD
;
A
#
# COMPACT_ATOMS: atom_id res chain seq x y z
N MET A 1 16.56 27.76 -5.77
CA MET A 1 15.55 26.69 -5.80
C MET A 1 14.68 26.84 -4.55
N ASP A 2 13.37 26.87 -4.77
CA ASP A 2 12.41 27.00 -3.67
C ASP A 2 12.00 25.61 -3.19
N LEU A 3 11.84 25.43 -1.88
CA LEU A 3 11.39 24.17 -1.29
C LEU A 3 9.99 23.77 -1.82
N LYS A 4 9.21 24.74 -2.21
CA LYS A 4 7.88 24.49 -2.79
C LYS A 4 7.98 23.71 -4.10
N ASP A 5 9.04 23.91 -4.89
CA ASP A 5 9.28 23.16 -6.12
C ASP A 5 9.65 21.71 -5.87
N LEU A 6 10.09 21.39 -4.66
CA LEU A 6 10.44 20.04 -4.23
C LEU A 6 9.30 19.34 -3.48
N THR A 7 8.17 20.02 -3.30
CA THR A 7 7.01 19.44 -2.62
C THR A 7 6.21 18.59 -3.61
N PRO A 8 5.86 17.34 -3.24
CA PRO A 8 5.03 16.49 -4.09
C PRO A 8 3.67 17.15 -4.36
N LYS A 9 3.26 17.17 -5.62
CA LYS A 9 1.99 17.76 -6.04
C LYS A 9 0.82 16.80 -5.89
N LEU A 10 1.10 15.49 -5.82
CA LEU A 10 0.08 14.47 -5.74
C LEU A 10 0.21 13.70 -4.43
N ASP A 11 -0.92 13.43 -3.79
CA ASP A 11 -0.98 12.64 -2.57
C ASP A 11 -1.18 11.14 -2.86
N ASP A 12 -1.34 10.77 -4.12
CA ASP A 12 -1.59 9.40 -4.54
C ASP A 12 -0.48 8.91 -5.48
N ILE A 13 -0.19 7.61 -5.40
CA ILE A 13 0.79 6.95 -6.26
C ILE A 13 0.06 5.83 -7.00
N VAL A 14 0.18 5.81 -8.34
CA VAL A 14 -0.36 4.74 -9.17
C VAL A 14 0.74 3.71 -9.41
N VAL A 15 0.50 2.50 -8.94
CA VAL A 15 1.46 1.39 -9.07
C VAL A 15 1.01 0.49 -10.23
N GLU A 16 1.84 0.35 -11.25
CA GLU A 16 1.61 -0.62 -12.32
C GLU A 16 2.16 -1.97 -11.89
N LEU A 17 1.29 -2.99 -11.87
CA LEU A 17 1.68 -4.33 -11.45
C LEU A 17 2.47 -5.04 -12.54
N LYS A 18 3.51 -5.77 -12.13
CA LYS A 18 4.38 -6.52 -13.03
C LYS A 18 4.44 -7.98 -12.61
N HIS A 19 4.67 -8.85 -13.58
CA HIS A 19 4.88 -10.27 -13.28
C HIS A 19 6.10 -10.42 -12.36
N PRO A 20 5.99 -11.18 -11.26
CA PRO A 20 7.07 -11.24 -10.25
C PRO A 20 8.37 -11.86 -10.77
N VAL A 21 8.32 -12.62 -11.86
CA VAL A 21 9.49 -13.29 -12.43
C VAL A 21 9.95 -12.59 -13.71
N THR A 22 9.04 -12.35 -14.66
CA THR A 22 9.39 -11.78 -15.98
C THR A 22 9.49 -10.27 -15.99
N GLU A 23 8.95 -9.60 -14.98
CA GLU A 23 8.87 -8.15 -14.87
C GLU A 23 8.05 -7.46 -15.98
N GLU A 24 7.32 -8.23 -16.77
CA GLU A 24 6.40 -7.69 -17.76
C GLU A 24 5.14 -7.14 -17.10
N ALA A 25 4.61 -6.05 -17.65
CA ALA A 25 3.37 -5.45 -17.14
C ALA A 25 2.22 -6.47 -17.20
N LEU A 26 1.50 -6.61 -16.08
CA LEU A 26 0.31 -7.46 -16.03
C LEU A 26 -0.87 -6.72 -16.65
N LYS A 27 -1.65 -7.43 -17.46
CA LYS A 27 -2.78 -6.84 -18.15
C LYS A 27 -4.08 -7.54 -17.78
N ASN A 28 -5.14 -6.74 -17.67
CA ASN A 28 -6.50 -7.25 -17.55
C ASN A 28 -6.95 -7.88 -18.88
N ASP A 29 -8.06 -8.61 -18.85
CA ASP A 29 -8.61 -9.26 -20.04
C ASP A 29 -8.95 -8.26 -21.15
N ASP A 30 -9.25 -7.01 -20.80
CA ASP A 30 -9.53 -5.94 -21.76
C ASP A 30 -8.26 -5.27 -22.34
N GLY A 31 -7.08 -5.74 -21.95
CA GLY A 31 -5.80 -5.21 -22.43
C GLY A 31 -5.24 -4.04 -21.64
N THR A 32 -5.96 -3.52 -20.64
CA THR A 32 -5.45 -2.45 -19.78
C THR A 32 -4.45 -2.99 -18.77
N VAL A 33 -3.46 -2.18 -18.40
CA VAL A 33 -2.47 -2.56 -17.39
C VAL A 33 -3.13 -2.60 -16.02
N MET A 34 -2.83 -3.65 -15.24
CA MET A 34 -3.31 -3.74 -13.87
C MET A 34 -2.63 -2.68 -13.00
N THR A 35 -3.42 -1.86 -12.32
CA THR A 35 -2.91 -0.79 -11.46
C THR A 35 -3.56 -0.81 -10.09
N ILE A 36 -2.81 -0.34 -9.09
CA ILE A 36 -3.32 -0.09 -7.74
C ILE A 36 -2.89 1.33 -7.37
N THR A 37 -3.85 2.16 -6.97
CA THR A 37 -3.59 3.53 -6.53
C THR A 37 -3.58 3.57 -5.01
N VAL A 38 -2.49 4.02 -4.43
CA VAL A 38 -2.31 4.10 -2.98
C VAL A 38 -1.98 5.52 -2.55
N LEU A 39 -2.30 5.85 -1.29
CA LEU A 39 -1.90 7.12 -0.69
C LEU A 39 -0.37 7.18 -0.58
N ALA A 40 0.20 8.33 -0.91
CA ALA A 40 1.63 8.56 -0.73
C ALA A 40 1.99 8.70 0.75
N PRO A 41 3.18 8.24 1.18
CA PRO A 41 3.58 8.30 2.60
C PRO A 41 3.65 9.72 3.17
N HIS A 42 3.85 10.74 2.30
CA HIS A 42 3.89 12.14 2.73
C HIS A 42 2.51 12.75 2.92
N SER A 43 1.45 12.09 2.45
CA SER A 43 0.09 12.63 2.56
C SER A 43 -0.39 12.67 4.01
N LYS A 44 -1.23 13.64 4.33
CA LYS A 44 -1.81 13.77 5.67
C LYS A 44 -2.66 12.55 6.02
N GLU A 45 -3.38 12.02 5.04
CA GLU A 45 -4.24 10.84 5.23
C GLU A 45 -3.41 9.60 5.58
N TYR A 46 -2.28 9.39 4.90
CA TYR A 46 -1.40 8.26 5.21
C TYR A 46 -0.79 8.39 6.61
N LYS A 47 -0.32 9.58 6.96
CA LYS A 47 0.23 9.85 8.29
C LYS A 47 -0.79 9.59 9.38
N LYS A 48 -2.05 9.95 9.15
CA LYS A 48 -3.14 9.68 10.08
C LYS A 48 -3.36 8.19 10.26
N LEU A 49 -3.34 7.42 9.17
CA LEU A 49 -3.47 5.95 9.23
C LEU A 49 -2.37 5.33 10.08
N GLN A 50 -1.12 5.76 9.89
CA GLN A 50 0.00 5.28 10.69
C GLN A 50 -0.15 5.67 12.16
N HIS A 51 -0.56 6.90 12.42
CA HIS A 51 -0.76 7.38 13.78
C HIS A 51 -1.84 6.58 14.50
N ASP A 52 -2.97 6.32 13.83
CA ASP A 52 -4.07 5.53 14.39
C ASP A 52 -3.60 4.10 14.70
N GLN A 53 -2.76 3.53 13.86
CA GLN A 53 -2.22 2.19 14.06
C GLN A 53 -1.27 2.14 15.26
N ILE A 54 -0.41 3.14 15.41
CA ILE A 54 0.48 3.26 16.55
C ILE A 54 -0.32 3.39 17.85
N SER A 55 -1.36 4.23 17.84
CA SER A 55 -2.24 4.41 18.99
C SER A 55 -2.93 3.12 19.40
N LYS A 56 -3.39 2.34 18.43
CA LYS A 56 -4.00 1.03 18.66
C LYS A 56 -3.03 0.06 19.33
N ARG A 57 -1.78 0.05 18.85
CA ARG A 57 -0.73 -0.82 19.40
C ARG A 57 -0.40 -0.45 20.85
N LEU A 58 -0.31 0.84 21.15
CA LEU A 58 -0.05 1.32 22.49
C LEU A 58 -1.16 0.91 23.44
N LYS A 59 -2.42 1.06 23.03
CA LYS A 59 -3.57 0.62 23.84
C LYS A 59 -3.56 -0.88 24.09
N LYS A 60 -3.22 -1.66 23.07
CA LYS A 60 -3.14 -3.12 23.19
C LYS A 60 -2.02 -3.54 24.14
N ALA A 61 -0.86 -2.87 24.04
CA ALA A 61 0.28 -3.13 24.92
C ALA A 61 -0.03 -2.79 26.38
N GLN A 62 -0.84 -1.76 26.64
CA GLN A 62 -1.27 -1.40 28.00
C GLN A 62 -2.22 -2.42 28.61
N LYS A 63 -3.06 -3.05 27.79
CA LYS A 63 -4.00 -4.08 28.24
C LYS A 63 -3.34 -5.44 28.41
N SER A 64 -2.28 -5.70 27.69
CA SER A 64 -1.52 -6.93 27.71
C SER A 64 -0.29 -6.75 28.61
N LYS A 65 -0.12 -7.63 29.58
CA LYS A 65 1.06 -7.63 30.46
C LYS A 65 2.30 -8.17 29.75
N SER A 66 2.16 -8.65 28.53
CA SER A 66 3.26 -9.13 27.69
C SER A 66 3.83 -7.98 26.91
N GLN A 67 5.13 -7.76 27.02
CA GLN A 67 5.87 -6.76 26.24
C GLN A 67 6.44 -7.36 24.94
N GLU A 68 6.13 -8.60 24.64
CA GLU A 68 6.60 -9.25 23.44
C GLU A 68 5.85 -8.74 22.22
N VAL A 69 6.59 -8.23 21.22
CA VAL A 69 6.05 -7.83 19.95
C VAL A 69 6.04 -9.07 19.04
N ASP A 70 4.85 -9.55 18.71
CA ASP A 70 4.68 -10.67 17.82
C ASP A 70 4.83 -10.20 16.37
N PHE A 71 5.63 -10.89 15.56
CA PHE A 71 5.81 -10.58 14.14
C PHE A 71 4.50 -10.63 13.37
N SER A 72 3.59 -11.52 13.74
CA SER A 72 2.28 -11.60 13.09
C SER A 72 1.46 -10.34 13.31
N ASP A 73 1.58 -9.71 14.48
CA ASP A 73 0.91 -8.43 14.76
C ASP A 73 1.47 -7.29 13.90
N ILE A 74 2.77 -7.29 13.64
CA ILE A 74 3.42 -6.30 12.78
C ILE A 74 2.96 -6.48 11.34
N GLU A 75 2.93 -7.71 10.83
CA GLU A 75 2.47 -8.02 9.48
C GLU A 75 1.00 -7.62 9.30
N GLU A 76 0.16 -7.96 10.26
CA GLU A 76 -1.26 -7.60 10.23
C GLU A 76 -1.46 -6.08 10.25
N ALA A 77 -0.68 -5.37 11.06
CA ALA A 77 -0.73 -3.91 11.12
C ALA A 77 -0.31 -3.29 9.79
N THR A 78 0.73 -3.82 9.14
CA THR A 78 1.19 -3.35 7.85
C THR A 78 0.13 -3.57 6.77
N LEU A 79 -0.50 -4.75 6.76
CA LEU A 79 -1.58 -5.07 5.82
C LEU A 79 -2.79 -4.15 6.03
N GLU A 80 -3.13 -3.86 7.28
CA GLU A 80 -4.24 -2.97 7.60
C GLU A 80 -4.00 -1.56 7.10
N VAL A 81 -2.81 -1.00 7.35
CA VAL A 81 -2.45 0.35 6.87
C VAL A 81 -2.47 0.40 5.34
N LEU A 82 -1.85 -0.57 4.68
CA LEU A 82 -1.80 -0.62 3.23
C LEU A 82 -3.20 -0.76 2.62
N SER A 83 -4.05 -1.59 3.21
CA SER A 83 -5.43 -1.79 2.74
C SER A 83 -6.25 -0.51 2.85
N LYS A 84 -6.11 0.22 3.95
CA LYS A 84 -6.78 1.50 4.15
C LYS A 84 -6.20 2.60 3.27
N ALA A 85 -4.92 2.51 2.91
CA ALA A 85 -4.25 3.46 2.04
C ALA A 85 -4.55 3.22 0.55
N THR A 86 -5.14 2.09 0.20
CA THR A 86 -5.52 1.77 -1.18
C THR A 86 -6.78 2.52 -1.55
N LYS A 87 -6.68 3.41 -2.54
CA LYS A 87 -7.79 4.29 -2.94
C LYS A 87 -8.57 3.75 -4.14
N ALA A 88 -7.88 3.09 -5.05
CA ALA A 88 -8.50 2.56 -6.27
C ALA A 88 -7.65 1.43 -6.82
N TRP A 89 -8.24 0.56 -7.59
CA TRP A 89 -7.48 -0.44 -8.33
C TRP A 89 -8.23 -0.83 -9.61
N ASP A 90 -7.45 -1.31 -10.58
CA ASP A 90 -7.95 -1.90 -11.82
C ASP A 90 -7.20 -3.21 -12.01
N ILE A 91 -7.73 -4.28 -11.46
CA ILE A 91 -7.07 -5.60 -11.43
C ILE A 91 -8.06 -6.70 -11.82
N THR A 92 -7.53 -7.82 -12.28
CA THR A 92 -8.31 -9.04 -12.52
C THR A 92 -7.84 -10.09 -11.53
N PHE A 93 -8.78 -10.70 -10.82
CA PHE A 93 -8.50 -11.78 -9.88
C PHE A 93 -9.61 -12.82 -9.99
N GLY A 94 -9.22 -14.08 -10.24
CA GLY A 94 -10.20 -15.14 -10.43
C GLY A 94 -11.12 -14.96 -11.64
N GLY A 95 -10.64 -14.28 -12.69
CA GLY A 95 -11.41 -14.00 -13.90
C GLY A 95 -12.40 -12.85 -13.79
N GLU A 96 -12.38 -12.13 -12.67
CA GLU A 96 -13.29 -11.02 -12.40
C GLU A 96 -12.52 -9.78 -11.95
N LYS A 97 -13.17 -8.61 -12.09
CA LYS A 97 -12.65 -7.35 -11.53
C LYS A 97 -13.29 -7.13 -10.15
N PRO A 98 -12.58 -7.46 -9.05
CA PRO A 98 -13.17 -7.33 -7.72
C PRO A 98 -13.41 -5.87 -7.35
N ALA A 99 -14.52 -5.61 -6.67
CA ALA A 99 -14.79 -4.30 -6.11
C ALA A 99 -13.84 -4.02 -4.94
N LEU A 100 -13.30 -2.80 -4.89
CA LEU A 100 -12.39 -2.42 -3.83
C LEU A 100 -13.11 -2.24 -2.49
N SER A 101 -12.59 -2.88 -1.45
CA SER A 101 -12.96 -2.65 -0.06
C SER A 101 -11.73 -2.90 0.80
N ILE A 102 -11.75 -2.43 2.04
CA ILE A 102 -10.63 -2.66 2.95
C ILE A 102 -10.40 -4.15 3.18
N ALA A 103 -11.48 -4.91 3.40
CA ALA A 103 -11.41 -6.36 3.61
C ALA A 103 -10.85 -7.08 2.38
N LYS A 104 -11.32 -6.68 1.18
CA LYS A 104 -10.90 -7.29 -0.08
C LYS A 104 -9.42 -6.99 -0.38
N ALA A 105 -8.99 -5.76 -0.11
CA ALA A 105 -7.60 -5.35 -0.27
C ALA A 105 -6.69 -6.14 0.68
N LYS A 106 -7.10 -6.30 1.93
CA LYS A 106 -6.35 -7.06 2.92
C LYS A 106 -6.19 -8.53 2.51
N ASP A 107 -7.26 -9.15 2.03
CA ASP A 107 -7.23 -10.52 1.54
C ASP A 107 -6.32 -10.67 0.32
N LEU A 108 -6.38 -9.73 -0.60
CA LEU A 108 -5.54 -9.74 -1.80
C LEU A 108 -4.06 -9.63 -1.45
N TYR A 109 -3.70 -8.70 -0.59
CA TYR A 109 -2.30 -8.49 -0.20
C TYR A 109 -1.73 -9.66 0.62
N ASP A 110 -2.58 -10.32 1.38
CA ASP A 110 -2.18 -11.52 2.13
C ASP A 110 -1.98 -12.72 1.20
N GLU A 111 -2.89 -12.92 0.25
CA GLU A 111 -2.86 -14.05 -0.68
C GLU A 111 -1.80 -13.90 -1.76
N VAL A 112 -1.68 -12.68 -2.34
CA VAL A 112 -0.71 -12.40 -3.40
C VAL A 112 0.41 -11.51 -2.82
N PHE A 113 1.27 -12.11 -2.03
CA PHE A 113 2.26 -11.40 -1.19
C PHE A 113 3.22 -10.51 -1.97
N TRP A 114 3.54 -10.83 -3.23
CA TRP A 114 4.49 -10.05 -4.01
C TRP A 114 3.93 -8.69 -4.47
N ILE A 115 2.61 -8.52 -4.47
CA ILE A 115 1.97 -7.23 -4.80
C ILE A 115 2.38 -6.15 -3.78
N LYS A 116 2.37 -6.50 -2.51
CA LYS A 116 2.78 -5.60 -1.43
C LYS A 116 4.21 -5.11 -1.63
N ASN A 117 5.12 -6.01 -2.02
CA ASN A 117 6.52 -5.65 -2.27
C ASN A 117 6.65 -4.69 -3.44
N GLN A 118 5.88 -4.88 -4.52
CA GLN A 118 5.89 -3.97 -5.67
C GLN A 118 5.37 -2.59 -5.31
N ILE A 119 4.33 -2.52 -4.49
CA ILE A 119 3.79 -1.24 -4.01
C ILE A 119 4.84 -0.50 -3.18
N GLU A 120 5.49 -1.18 -2.24
CA GLU A 120 6.53 -0.58 -1.39
C GLU A 120 7.71 -0.08 -2.22
N GLU A 121 8.13 -0.84 -3.22
CA GLU A 121 9.21 -0.46 -4.12
C GLU A 121 8.87 0.78 -4.93
N GLU A 122 7.67 0.83 -5.51
CA GLU A 122 7.21 1.98 -6.29
C GLU A 122 7.06 3.23 -5.43
N VAL A 123 6.59 3.08 -4.20
CA VAL A 123 6.49 4.19 -3.24
C VAL A 123 7.88 4.77 -2.94
N SER A 124 8.88 3.91 -2.76
CA SER A 124 10.26 4.33 -2.54
C SER A 124 10.83 5.04 -3.77
N ASP A 125 10.58 4.50 -4.96
CA ASP A 125 11.04 5.08 -6.22
C ASP A 125 10.40 6.43 -6.51
N SER A 126 9.13 6.63 -6.12
CA SER A 126 8.45 7.91 -6.32
C SER A 126 9.14 9.04 -5.56
N LEU A 127 9.71 8.76 -4.40
CA LEU A 127 10.48 9.73 -3.64
C LEU A 127 11.82 10.06 -4.33
N ALA A 128 12.40 9.10 -5.03
CA ALA A 128 13.65 9.31 -5.79
C ALA A 128 13.46 10.25 -6.97
N PHE A 129 12.28 10.26 -7.61
CA PHE A 129 11.95 11.18 -8.70
C PHE A 129 12.03 12.64 -8.30
N MET A 130 11.88 12.93 -7.03
CA MET A 130 11.91 14.30 -6.53
C MET A 130 13.31 14.87 -6.39
N LYS A 131 14.34 14.06 -6.59
CA LYS A 131 15.74 14.47 -6.45
C LYS A 131 16.35 15.08 -7.71
N ASP A 132 15.66 15.01 -8.82
CA ASP A 132 16.13 15.57 -10.11
C ASP A 132 15.70 17.00 -10.31
#